data_6448783a3b45452e3ab31b5f756157cd
#
_entry.id   6448783a3b45452e3ab31b5f756157cd
#
_cell.length_a   1.000
_cell.length_b   1.000
_cell.length_c   1.000
_cell.angle_alpha   90.00
_cell.angle_beta   90.00
_cell.angle_gamma   90.00
#
_symmetry.space_group_name_H-M   'P 1'
#
loop_
_entity.id
_entity.type
_entity.pdbx_description
1 polymer ?
#
loop_
_entity_poly.entity_id
_entity_poly.type
_entity_poly.pdbx_seq_one_letter_code
_entity_poly.pdbx_strand_id
1 'polypeptide(L)'
;MVEGTIFMLALGAVCGIVLGAASRIFYVWEDPRIAQVESCFAGANCGGCGYAGCSAAAVAVVAGKAQPSVCIVGGPESAQSTAEVMGMEVGLAEPLKSYNTCTGGYRAENKYLYAGVKSCRAQAAIF
;
A
#
# COMPACT_ATOMS: atom_id res chain seq x y z
N MET A 1 15.14 42.46 -26.78
CA MET A 1 14.13 41.86 -25.90
C MET A 1 13.11 41.01 -26.65
N VAL A 2 12.65 41.42 -27.84
CA VAL A 2 11.69 40.66 -28.65
C VAL A 2 12.27 39.30 -29.17
N GLU A 3 13.54 39.24 -29.52
CA GLU A 3 14.18 37.98 -29.97
C GLU A 3 14.19 36.90 -28.86
N GLY A 4 14.46 37.29 -27.62
CA GLY A 4 14.45 36.34 -26.49
C GLY A 4 13.07 35.78 -26.18
N THR A 5 12.03 36.60 -26.32
CA THR A 5 10.63 36.13 -26.10
C THR A 5 10.20 35.17 -27.20
N ILE A 6 10.56 35.42 -28.46
CA ILE A 6 10.23 34.52 -29.57
C ILE A 6 10.94 33.16 -29.38
N PHE A 7 12.21 33.18 -28.97
CA PHE A 7 12.98 31.95 -28.73
C PHE A 7 12.37 31.12 -27.61
N MET A 8 11.95 31.75 -26.49
CA MET A 8 11.30 31.05 -25.39
C MET A 8 9.94 30.48 -25.77
N LEU A 9 9.16 31.22 -26.58
CA LEU A 9 7.90 30.71 -27.09
C LEU A 9 8.08 29.52 -28.02
N ALA A 10 9.05 29.60 -28.92
CA ALA A 10 9.34 28.50 -29.84
C ALA A 10 9.82 27.24 -29.09
N LEU A 11 10.69 27.40 -28.10
CA LEU A 11 11.20 26.30 -27.28
C LEU A 11 10.04 25.67 -26.46
N GLY A 12 9.20 26.49 -25.84
CA GLY A 12 8.02 26.04 -25.08
C GLY A 12 7.02 25.28 -25.96
N ALA A 13 6.78 25.77 -27.17
CA ALA A 13 5.88 25.10 -28.12
C ALA A 13 6.44 23.73 -28.56
N VAL A 14 7.74 23.63 -28.85
CA VAL A 14 8.38 22.36 -29.21
C VAL A 14 8.30 21.36 -28.05
N CYS A 15 8.67 21.77 -26.84
CA CYS A 15 8.57 20.91 -25.66
C CYS A 15 7.12 20.47 -25.39
N GLY A 16 6.15 21.36 -25.54
CA GLY A 16 4.74 21.05 -25.34
C GLY A 16 4.23 20.02 -26.37
N ILE A 17 4.62 20.14 -27.64
CA ILE A 17 4.26 19.17 -28.68
C ILE A 17 4.91 17.82 -28.40
N VAL A 18 6.19 17.77 -28.05
CA VAL A 18 6.90 16.53 -27.73
C VAL A 18 6.28 15.82 -26.53
N LEU A 19 6.00 16.55 -25.44
CA LEU A 19 5.37 15.99 -24.25
C LEU A 19 3.93 15.53 -24.51
N GLY A 20 3.16 16.29 -25.31
CA GLY A 20 1.82 15.91 -25.71
C GLY A 20 1.79 14.66 -26.58
N ALA A 21 2.72 14.52 -27.51
CA ALA A 21 2.89 13.32 -28.32
C ALA A 21 3.29 12.11 -27.46
N ALA A 22 4.30 12.30 -26.60
CA ALA A 22 4.74 11.25 -25.67
C ALA A 22 3.60 10.78 -24.75
N SER A 23 2.82 11.70 -24.20
CA SER A 23 1.66 11.37 -23.35
C SER A 23 0.63 10.51 -24.08
N ARG A 24 0.41 10.74 -25.39
CA ARG A 24 -0.50 9.91 -26.18
C ARG A 24 0.05 8.53 -26.51
N ILE A 25 1.36 8.45 -26.79
CA ILE A 25 2.02 7.18 -27.15
C ILE A 25 2.16 6.26 -25.93
N PHE A 26 2.47 6.84 -24.76
CA PHE A 26 2.66 6.09 -23.50
C PHE A 26 1.39 6.04 -22.63
N TYR A 27 0.23 6.39 -23.20
CA TYR A 27 -1.02 6.31 -22.46
C TYR A 27 -1.35 4.84 -22.14
N VAL A 28 -1.30 4.48 -20.86
CA VAL A 28 -1.76 3.19 -20.34
C VAL A 28 -3.20 3.35 -19.88
N TRP A 29 -4.09 2.55 -20.44
CA TRP A 29 -5.48 2.54 -20.01
C TRP A 29 -5.59 1.78 -18.69
N GLU A 30 -5.96 2.48 -17.63
CA GLU A 30 -6.23 1.89 -16.33
C GLU A 30 -7.75 1.81 -16.09
N ASP A 31 -8.20 0.72 -15.46
CA ASP A 31 -9.60 0.56 -15.09
C ASP A 31 -9.97 1.61 -14.03
N PRO A 32 -11.01 2.44 -14.23
CA PRO A 32 -11.41 3.48 -13.27
C PRO A 32 -11.78 2.92 -11.89
N ARG A 33 -12.11 1.63 -11.79
CA ARG A 33 -12.38 0.96 -10.52
C ARG A 33 -11.13 0.86 -9.64
N ILE A 34 -9.93 0.84 -10.24
CA ILE A 34 -8.68 0.79 -9.47
C ILE A 34 -8.54 2.03 -8.59
N ALA A 35 -8.78 3.21 -9.15
CA ALA A 35 -8.73 4.46 -8.40
C ALA A 35 -9.80 4.52 -7.29
N GLN A 36 -10.98 3.98 -7.54
CA GLN A 36 -12.06 3.91 -6.54
C GLN A 36 -11.67 2.97 -5.40
N VAL A 37 -11.17 1.77 -5.69
CA VAL A 37 -10.70 0.81 -4.69
C VAL A 37 -9.50 1.37 -3.90
N GLU A 38 -8.56 2.05 -4.57
CA GLU A 38 -7.42 2.68 -3.90
C GLU A 38 -7.88 3.76 -2.90
N SER A 39 -8.91 4.54 -3.24
CA SER A 39 -9.49 5.55 -2.34
C SER A 39 -10.17 4.96 -1.10
N CYS A 40 -10.60 3.70 -1.14
CA CYS A 40 -11.16 2.97 0.00
C CYS A 40 -10.06 2.49 0.97
N PHE A 41 -8.82 2.43 0.55
CA PHE A 41 -7.71 2.02 1.40
C PHE A 41 -7.20 3.17 2.27
N ALA A 42 -6.45 2.83 3.32
CA ALA A 42 -5.90 3.82 4.26
C ALA A 42 -4.87 4.79 3.64
N GLY A 43 -4.44 4.60 2.39
CA GLY A 43 -3.49 5.46 1.68
C GLY A 43 -2.07 5.48 2.25
N ALA A 44 -1.77 4.67 3.26
CA ALA A 44 -0.50 4.69 3.99
C ALA A 44 0.69 4.11 3.20
N ASN A 45 0.46 3.43 2.09
CA ASN A 45 1.49 2.75 1.27
C ASN A 45 2.49 1.91 2.08
N CYS A 46 2.02 1.32 3.21
CA CYS A 46 2.87 0.67 4.22
C CYS A 46 3.40 -0.71 3.81
N GLY A 47 2.85 -1.31 2.75
CA GLY A 47 3.23 -2.65 2.31
C GLY A 47 2.83 -3.80 3.26
N GLY A 48 2.13 -3.52 4.36
CA GLY A 48 1.74 -4.52 5.36
C GLY A 48 0.80 -5.62 4.84
N CYS A 49 0.11 -5.37 3.75
CA CYS A 49 -0.73 -6.33 3.04
C CYS A 49 0.04 -7.27 2.09
N GLY A 50 1.36 -7.12 1.98
CA GLY A 50 2.22 -7.90 1.09
C GLY A 50 2.36 -7.35 -0.34
N TYR A 51 1.70 -6.23 -0.65
CA TYR A 51 1.82 -5.52 -1.93
C TYR A 51 2.75 -4.31 -1.81
N ALA A 52 3.34 -3.86 -2.92
CA ALA A 52 4.31 -2.77 -2.93
C ALA A 52 3.74 -1.40 -2.52
N GLY A 53 2.41 -1.26 -2.53
CA GLY A 53 1.70 -0.04 -2.14
C GLY A 53 0.20 -0.21 -2.31
N CYS A 54 -0.58 0.82 -1.96
CA CYS A 54 -2.04 0.76 -2.05
C CYS A 54 -2.53 0.62 -3.50
N SER A 55 -1.87 1.25 -4.47
CA SER A 55 -2.22 1.11 -5.89
C SER A 55 -2.01 -0.33 -6.39
N ALA A 56 -0.88 -0.97 -6.03
CA ALA A 56 -0.63 -2.37 -6.40
C ALA A 56 -1.65 -3.33 -5.75
N ALA A 57 -2.04 -3.07 -4.51
CA ALA A 57 -3.10 -3.82 -3.84
C ALA A 57 -4.46 -3.63 -4.52
N ALA A 58 -4.81 -2.39 -4.93
CA ALA A 58 -6.04 -2.10 -5.65
C ALA A 58 -6.12 -2.83 -7.00
N VAL A 59 -5.03 -2.83 -7.76
CA VAL A 59 -4.91 -3.60 -9.01
C VAL A 59 -5.15 -5.08 -8.76
N ALA A 60 -4.56 -5.65 -7.69
CA ALA A 60 -4.73 -7.05 -7.35
C ALA A 60 -6.18 -7.39 -6.95
N VAL A 61 -6.87 -6.49 -6.24
CA VAL A 61 -8.29 -6.67 -5.87
C VAL A 61 -9.18 -6.60 -7.11
N VAL A 62 -9.00 -5.60 -7.98
CA VAL A 62 -9.77 -5.47 -9.23
C VAL A 62 -9.54 -6.65 -10.16
N ALA A 63 -8.32 -7.19 -10.20
CA ALA A 63 -7.99 -8.40 -10.95
C ALA A 63 -8.49 -9.71 -10.31
N GLY A 64 -9.15 -9.65 -9.14
CA GLY A 64 -9.63 -10.83 -8.42
C GLY A 64 -8.53 -11.69 -7.77
N LYS A 65 -7.30 -11.19 -7.69
CA LYS A 65 -6.15 -11.89 -7.08
C LYS A 65 -6.06 -11.69 -5.57
N ALA A 66 -6.70 -10.65 -5.05
CA ALA A 66 -6.72 -10.34 -3.63
C ALA A 66 -8.17 -10.12 -3.16
N GLN A 67 -8.41 -10.41 -1.89
CA GLN A 67 -9.71 -10.17 -1.27
C GLN A 67 -9.91 -8.68 -0.96
N PRO A 68 -11.16 -8.18 -0.90
CA PRO A 68 -11.44 -6.79 -0.50
C PRO A 68 -10.91 -6.43 0.89
N SER A 69 -10.74 -7.41 1.78
CA SER A 69 -10.21 -7.26 3.14
C SER A 69 -8.67 -7.23 3.22
N VAL A 70 -7.97 -7.09 2.09
CA VAL A 70 -6.50 -7.12 2.03
C VAL A 70 -5.83 -5.99 2.81
N CYS A 71 -6.50 -4.84 2.96
CA CYS A 71 -5.95 -3.69 3.68
C CYS A 71 -6.05 -3.88 5.19
N ILE A 72 -4.94 -4.29 5.84
CA ILE A 72 -4.88 -4.54 7.28
C ILE A 72 -5.07 -3.25 8.08
N VAL A 73 -4.49 -2.13 7.62
CA VAL A 73 -4.53 -0.83 8.31
C VAL A 73 -5.91 -0.19 8.22
N GLY A 74 -6.61 -0.36 7.09
CA GLY A 74 -7.96 0.17 6.89
C GLY A 74 -9.05 -0.59 7.66
N GLY A 75 -8.75 -1.79 8.11
CA GLY A 75 -9.67 -2.59 8.91
C GLY A 75 -10.97 -2.98 8.21
N PRO A 76 -12.02 -3.29 8.97
CA PRO A 76 -13.30 -3.76 8.42
C PRO A 76 -14.04 -2.68 7.60
N GLU A 77 -13.86 -1.41 7.93
CA GLU A 77 -14.49 -0.30 7.22
C GLU A 77 -13.97 -0.19 5.78
N SER A 78 -12.65 -0.26 5.60
CA SER A 78 -12.01 -0.29 4.28
C SER A 78 -12.42 -1.53 3.48
N ALA A 79 -12.57 -2.68 4.14
CA ALA A 79 -13.01 -3.91 3.50
C ALA A 79 -14.45 -3.80 2.98
N GLN A 80 -15.36 -3.20 3.75
CA GLN A 80 -16.75 -2.98 3.34
C GLN A 80 -16.84 -2.02 2.15
N SER A 81 -16.17 -0.86 2.24
CA SER A 81 -16.16 0.12 1.15
C SER A 81 -15.59 -0.47 -0.14
N THR A 82 -14.52 -1.27 -0.04
CA THR A 82 -13.94 -1.96 -1.20
C THR A 82 -14.90 -2.99 -1.80
N ALA A 83 -15.63 -3.70 -0.95
CA ALA A 83 -16.62 -4.68 -1.39
C ALA A 83 -17.80 -4.04 -2.10
N GLU A 84 -18.28 -2.91 -1.61
CA GLU A 84 -19.35 -2.14 -2.25
C GLU A 84 -18.94 -1.72 -3.67
N VAL A 85 -17.71 -1.21 -3.86
CA VAL A 85 -17.18 -0.84 -5.17
C VAL A 85 -17.07 -2.06 -6.10
N MET A 86 -16.70 -3.22 -5.55
CA MET A 86 -16.54 -4.46 -6.31
C MET A 86 -17.85 -5.25 -6.49
N GLY A 87 -18.92 -4.86 -5.79
CA GLY A 87 -20.21 -5.59 -5.81
C GLY A 87 -20.12 -6.98 -5.18
N MET A 88 -19.22 -7.16 -4.20
CA MET A 88 -19.00 -8.44 -3.49
C MET A 88 -19.46 -8.33 -2.04
N GLU A 89 -20.01 -9.41 -1.51
CA GLU A 89 -20.29 -9.50 -0.08
C GLU A 89 -19.01 -9.87 0.67
N VAL A 90 -18.59 -9.03 1.62
CA VAL A 90 -17.50 -9.37 2.53
C VAL A 90 -18.08 -10.06 3.74
N GLY A 91 -17.76 -11.33 3.92
CA GLY A 91 -17.91 -11.96 5.22
C GLY A 91 -17.10 -11.16 6.25
N LEU A 92 -17.74 -10.76 7.35
CA LEU A 92 -17.06 -10.11 8.47
C LEU A 92 -15.97 -11.06 9.01
N ALA A 93 -14.78 -10.98 8.46
CA ALA A 93 -13.63 -11.68 8.99
C ALA A 93 -13.28 -11.02 10.32
N GLU A 94 -13.38 -11.77 11.41
CA GLU A 94 -12.90 -11.28 12.70
C GLU A 94 -11.42 -10.87 12.56
N PRO A 95 -11.04 -9.68 13.04
CA PRO A 95 -9.67 -9.22 12.93
C PRO A 95 -8.76 -10.16 13.72
N LEU A 96 -7.81 -10.79 13.03
CA LEU A 96 -6.77 -11.59 13.66
C LEU A 96 -5.90 -10.68 14.53
N LYS A 97 -6.05 -10.81 15.83
CA LYS A 97 -5.22 -10.09 16.81
C LYS A 97 -4.03 -10.95 17.19
N SER A 98 -2.86 -10.38 17.05
CA SER A 98 -1.64 -10.98 17.59
C SER A 98 -1.72 -10.96 19.12
N TYR A 99 -1.77 -12.15 19.72
CA TYR A 99 -1.82 -12.29 21.17
C TYR A 99 -0.49 -12.81 21.69
N ASN A 100 0.18 -12.03 22.50
CA ASN A 100 1.37 -12.49 23.20
C ASN A 100 0.95 -13.11 24.54
N THR A 101 1.05 -14.43 24.65
CA THR A 101 0.73 -15.18 25.87
C THR A 101 1.83 -15.10 26.95
N CYS A 102 2.96 -14.48 26.61
CA CYS A 102 4.05 -14.29 27.57
C CYS A 102 3.68 -13.22 28.58
N THR A 103 3.52 -13.61 29.83
CA THR A 103 3.28 -12.69 30.97
C THR A 103 4.54 -11.95 31.41
N GLY A 104 5.69 -12.26 30.83
CA GLY A 104 6.99 -11.64 31.08
C GLY A 104 7.50 -11.84 32.54
N GLY A 105 8.57 -11.15 32.86
CA GLY A 105 9.05 -10.96 34.22
C GLY A 105 9.62 -12.17 34.90
N TYR A 106 9.47 -12.21 36.22
CA TYR A 106 10.20 -13.10 37.17
C TYR A 106 9.75 -14.57 37.12
N ARG A 107 8.73 -14.92 36.37
CA ARG A 107 8.22 -16.30 36.27
C ARG A 107 8.92 -17.14 35.20
N ALA A 108 9.68 -16.48 34.28
CA ALA A 108 10.41 -17.17 33.25
C ALA A 108 11.81 -17.54 33.80
N GLU A 109 12.11 -18.83 33.92
CA GLU A 109 13.46 -19.30 34.22
C GLU A 109 14.35 -19.12 32.98
N ASN A 110 15.52 -18.52 33.21
CA ASN A 110 16.52 -18.37 32.16
C ASN A 110 17.09 -19.75 31.80
N LYS A 111 16.86 -20.20 30.58
CA LYS A 111 17.36 -21.47 30.06
C LYS A 111 18.89 -21.43 29.82
N TYR A 112 19.47 -20.24 29.70
CA TYR A 112 20.90 -19.98 29.51
C TYR A 112 21.24 -18.56 29.98
N LEU A 113 22.53 -18.33 30.24
CA LEU A 113 23.03 -17.03 30.64
C LEU A 113 23.14 -16.11 29.42
N TYR A 114 22.24 -15.12 29.33
CA TYR A 114 22.24 -14.12 28.27
C TYR A 114 22.88 -12.82 28.74
N ALA A 115 23.99 -12.42 28.10
CA ALA A 115 24.75 -11.21 28.42
C ALA A 115 24.48 -10.02 27.49
N GLY A 116 23.30 -9.96 26.82
CA GLY A 116 22.93 -8.91 25.88
C GLY A 116 21.81 -8.01 26.37
N VAL A 117 21.25 -7.24 25.44
CA VAL A 117 20.10 -6.34 25.68
C VAL A 117 18.87 -7.17 26.07
N LYS A 118 18.31 -6.93 27.25
CA LYS A 118 17.14 -7.65 27.77
C LYS A 118 15.86 -7.23 27.04
N SER A 119 15.67 -7.74 25.84
CA SER A 119 14.44 -7.56 25.07
C SER A 119 14.06 -8.84 24.34
N CYS A 120 12.75 -9.11 24.20
CA CYS A 120 12.25 -10.28 23.47
C CYS A 120 12.74 -10.29 22.01
N ARG A 121 12.85 -9.13 21.38
CA ARG A 121 13.32 -8.98 20.00
C ARG A 121 14.79 -9.34 19.83
N ALA A 122 15.64 -8.95 20.78
CA ALA A 122 17.06 -9.29 20.76
C ALA A 122 17.29 -10.79 20.98
N GLN A 123 16.50 -11.42 21.86
CA GLN A 123 16.55 -12.86 22.09
C GLN A 123 16.06 -13.67 20.87
N ALA A 124 14.99 -13.23 20.22
CA ALA A 124 14.46 -13.89 19.01
C ALA A 124 15.41 -13.79 17.81
N ALA A 125 16.33 -12.84 17.79
CA ALA A 125 17.32 -12.68 16.72
C ALA A 125 18.54 -13.62 16.86
N ILE A 126 18.71 -14.26 18.00
CA ILE A 126 19.86 -15.15 18.30
C ILE A 126 19.53 -16.62 18.02
N PHE A 127 18.27 -16.96 17.93
CA PHE A 127 17.72 -18.30 17.67
C PHE A 127 16.79 -18.30 16.48
#